data_c47c9db5e9913df013cfd32b91746013
#
_entry.id   c47c9db5e9913df013cfd32b91746013
#
_cell.length_a   1.000
_cell.length_b   1.000
_cell.length_c   1.000
_cell.angle_alpha   90.00
_cell.angle_beta   90.00
_cell.angle_gamma   90.00
#
_symmetry.space_group_name_H-M   'P 1'
#
loop_
_entity.id
_entity.type
_entity.pdbx_description
1 polymer ?
#
loop_
_entity_poly.entity_id
_entity_poly.type
_entity_poly.pdbx_seq_one_letter_code
_entity_poly.pdbx_strand_id
1 'polypeptide(L)'
;MKGFAGSILGAAALLLACGSACAIPAEATYVGEKTCIKCHDVEAKHFSHTVHAKAFRLNPRNEHEARGCEACHGPGSLHAQRGNEKNREYLRGFTREWGTPVEEQNKACMSCHQGGQRLHWSGSAHDGNKVACSDCHNTMARFSAWQA
;
A
#
# COMPACT_ATOMS: atom_id res chain seq x y z
N MET A 1 39.40 56.55 -18.28
CA MET A 1 39.00 55.30 -18.88
C MET A 1 38.47 54.45 -17.75
N LYS A 2 37.14 54.23 -17.70
CA LYS A 2 36.44 53.62 -16.57
C LYS A 2 36.16 52.17 -16.91
N GLY A 3 36.70 51.23 -16.11
CA GLY A 3 36.43 49.81 -16.22
C GLY A 3 35.08 49.43 -15.60
N PHE A 4 34.24 48.75 -16.33
CA PHE A 4 33.00 48.16 -15.91
C PHE A 4 33.26 46.81 -15.24
N ALA A 5 32.94 46.70 -13.97
CA ALA A 5 32.91 45.42 -13.27
C ALA A 5 31.57 44.73 -13.53
N GLY A 6 31.61 43.59 -14.21
CA GLY A 6 30.44 42.76 -14.47
C GLY A 6 30.10 41.90 -13.21
N SER A 7 28.91 42.12 -12.64
CA SER A 7 28.36 41.28 -11.59
C SER A 7 27.81 39.97 -12.15
N ILE A 8 28.40 38.88 -11.72
CA ILE A 8 27.91 37.52 -12.03
C ILE A 8 26.79 37.22 -11.02
N LEU A 9 25.53 37.23 -11.48
CA LEU A 9 24.39 36.70 -10.70
C LEU A 9 24.47 35.16 -10.68
N GLY A 10 24.82 34.63 -9.52
CA GLY A 10 24.73 33.21 -9.25
C GLY A 10 23.25 32.79 -9.15
N ALA A 11 22.78 32.01 -10.10
CA ALA A 11 21.50 31.32 -10.03
C ALA A 11 21.59 30.21 -8.97
N ALA A 12 20.98 30.41 -7.81
CA ALA A 12 20.80 29.39 -6.81
C ALA A 12 19.74 28.39 -7.32
N ALA A 13 20.16 27.21 -7.73
CA ALA A 13 19.27 26.10 -8.05
C ALA A 13 18.60 25.59 -6.75
N LEU A 14 17.34 25.93 -6.58
CA LEU A 14 16.50 25.39 -5.51
C LEU A 14 16.20 23.92 -5.84
N LEU A 15 16.94 23.00 -5.24
CA LEU A 15 16.63 21.57 -5.26
C LEU A 15 15.37 21.36 -4.41
N LEU A 16 14.22 21.26 -5.06
CA LEU A 16 13.02 20.74 -4.40
C LEU A 16 13.31 19.27 -4.02
N ALA A 17 13.58 19.04 -2.76
CA ALA A 17 13.52 17.70 -2.19
C ALA A 17 12.07 17.24 -2.26
N CYS A 18 11.71 16.54 -3.36
CA CYS A 18 10.46 15.82 -3.46
C CYS A 18 10.47 14.80 -2.34
N GLY A 19 9.64 15.02 -1.31
CA GLY A 19 9.47 14.04 -0.22
C GLY A 19 9.10 12.70 -0.83
N SER A 20 9.97 11.71 -0.65
CA SER A 20 9.72 10.35 -1.08
C SER A 20 8.49 9.83 -0.33
N ALA A 21 7.31 9.87 -0.97
CA ALA A 21 6.23 8.99 -0.56
C ALA A 21 6.80 7.57 -0.55
N CYS A 22 6.52 6.79 0.51
CA CYS A 22 6.97 5.40 0.63
C CYS A 22 6.41 4.56 -0.52
N ALA A 23 7.02 4.67 -1.68
CA ALA A 23 6.72 3.80 -2.82
C ALA A 23 7.50 2.51 -2.64
N ILE A 24 6.84 1.38 -2.87
CA ILE A 24 7.51 0.07 -2.90
C ILE A 24 8.61 0.15 -3.96
N PRO A 25 9.86 -0.19 -3.62
CA PRO A 25 10.97 -0.12 -4.57
C PRO A 25 10.72 -0.95 -5.83
N ALA A 26 11.15 -0.43 -6.98
CA ALA A 26 10.90 -1.06 -8.29
C ALA A 26 11.58 -2.44 -8.44
N GLU A 27 12.64 -2.70 -7.68
CA GLU A 27 13.35 -3.98 -7.63
C GLU A 27 12.65 -5.04 -6.78
N ALA A 28 11.61 -4.68 -6.02
CA ALA A 28 10.85 -5.63 -5.23
C ALA A 28 10.09 -6.62 -6.13
N THR A 29 10.17 -7.90 -5.81
CA THR A 29 9.52 -8.98 -6.55
C THR A 29 8.54 -9.76 -5.68
N TYR A 30 7.61 -10.46 -6.32
CA TYR A 30 6.65 -11.31 -5.62
C TYR A 30 7.31 -12.62 -5.19
N VAL A 31 7.09 -13.04 -3.94
CA VAL A 31 7.69 -14.24 -3.32
C VAL A 31 6.68 -15.32 -2.98
N GLY A 32 5.40 -15.00 -3.09
CA GLY A 32 4.29 -15.88 -2.82
C GLY A 32 3.92 -15.99 -1.35
N GLU A 33 2.64 -16.24 -1.11
CA GLU A 33 2.03 -16.30 0.22
C GLU A 33 2.74 -17.27 1.18
N LYS A 34 3.24 -18.41 0.67
CA LYS A 34 3.98 -19.41 1.48
C LYS A 34 5.22 -18.81 2.17
N THR A 35 5.83 -17.80 1.59
CA THR A 35 6.97 -17.09 2.21
C THR A 35 6.50 -16.24 3.38
N CYS A 36 5.38 -15.54 3.23
CA CYS A 36 4.80 -14.69 4.27
C CYS A 36 4.38 -15.50 5.50
N ILE A 37 3.72 -16.62 5.30
CA ILE A 37 3.15 -17.48 6.37
C ILE A 37 4.24 -18.01 7.32
N LYS A 38 5.49 -18.12 6.90
CA LYS A 38 6.58 -18.60 7.76
C LYS A 38 6.80 -17.74 8.99
N CYS A 39 6.45 -16.45 8.93
CA CYS A 39 6.57 -15.49 10.03
C CYS A 39 5.21 -14.95 10.48
N HIS A 40 4.21 -14.96 9.60
CA HIS A 40 2.87 -14.38 9.80
C HIS A 40 1.78 -15.47 9.82
N ASP A 41 1.98 -16.51 10.60
CA ASP A 41 1.05 -17.63 10.73
C ASP A 41 -0.27 -17.23 11.42
N VAL A 42 -0.21 -16.32 12.38
CA VAL A 42 -1.38 -15.79 13.08
C VAL A 42 -2.25 -14.96 12.12
N GLU A 43 -1.65 -14.03 11.38
CA GLU A 43 -2.34 -13.22 10.38
C GLU A 43 -2.91 -14.10 9.26
N ALA A 44 -2.16 -15.10 8.81
CA ALA A 44 -2.62 -16.04 7.80
C ALA A 44 -3.83 -16.86 8.27
N LYS A 45 -3.87 -17.25 9.56
CA LYS A 45 -5.01 -17.93 10.18
C LYS A 45 -6.23 -17.03 10.22
N HIS A 46 -6.10 -15.78 10.67
CA HIS A 46 -7.20 -14.82 10.69
C HIS A 46 -7.72 -14.55 9.27
N PHE A 47 -6.83 -14.26 8.33
CA PHE A 47 -7.18 -14.04 6.93
C PHE A 47 -7.92 -15.22 6.30
N SER A 48 -7.57 -16.46 6.63
CA SER A 48 -8.18 -17.67 6.05
C SER A 48 -9.69 -17.75 6.21
N HIS A 49 -10.26 -17.05 7.19
CA HIS A 49 -11.69 -17.01 7.46
C HIS A 49 -12.44 -15.92 6.69
N THR A 50 -11.73 -15.09 5.92
CA THR A 50 -12.31 -13.94 5.19
C THR A 50 -12.84 -14.34 3.81
N VAL A 51 -13.70 -13.48 3.25
CA VAL A 51 -14.18 -13.64 1.87
C VAL A 51 -13.05 -13.43 0.86
N HIS A 52 -12.07 -12.56 1.18
CA HIS A 52 -10.90 -12.35 0.33
C HIS A 52 -10.02 -13.59 0.25
N ALA A 53 -9.79 -14.29 1.36
CA ALA A 53 -9.04 -15.54 1.33
C ALA A 53 -9.72 -16.61 0.49
N LYS A 54 -11.05 -16.71 0.55
CA LYS A 54 -11.82 -17.63 -0.30
C LYS A 54 -11.66 -17.30 -1.78
N ALA A 55 -11.77 -16.01 -2.14
CA ALA A 55 -11.60 -15.56 -3.51
C ALA A 55 -10.17 -15.82 -4.01
N PHE A 56 -9.16 -15.43 -3.25
CA PHE A 56 -7.76 -15.44 -3.69
C PHE A 56 -7.12 -16.83 -3.67
N ARG A 57 -7.48 -17.69 -2.71
CA ARG A 57 -6.87 -19.03 -2.58
C ARG A 57 -7.63 -20.12 -3.32
N LEU A 58 -8.96 -20.04 -3.35
CA LEU A 58 -9.79 -21.11 -3.91
C LEU A 58 -10.24 -20.82 -5.33
N ASN A 59 -10.41 -19.55 -5.69
CA ASN A 59 -11.01 -19.16 -6.97
C ASN A 59 -10.47 -17.82 -7.50
N PRO A 60 -9.15 -17.66 -7.63
CA PRO A 60 -8.57 -16.44 -8.16
C PRO A 60 -8.96 -16.25 -9.63
N ARG A 61 -9.48 -15.09 -9.98
CA ARG A 61 -9.92 -14.77 -11.35
C ARG A 61 -8.79 -14.32 -12.27
N ASN A 62 -7.65 -13.97 -11.67
CA ASN A 62 -6.47 -13.48 -12.39
C ASN A 62 -5.21 -13.63 -11.52
N GLU A 63 -4.03 -13.36 -12.13
CA GLU A 63 -2.75 -13.42 -11.42
C GLU A 63 -2.67 -12.50 -10.20
N HIS A 64 -3.30 -11.33 -10.25
CA HIS A 64 -3.28 -10.39 -9.12
C HIS A 64 -3.96 -11.02 -7.89
N GLU A 65 -5.13 -11.61 -8.06
CA GLU A 65 -5.83 -12.32 -6.99
C GLU A 65 -5.04 -13.55 -6.50
N ALA A 66 -4.40 -14.29 -7.41
CA ALA A 66 -3.58 -15.46 -7.07
C ALA A 66 -2.34 -15.13 -6.19
N ARG A 67 -1.95 -13.86 -6.07
CA ARG A 67 -0.84 -13.43 -5.22
C ARG A 67 -1.15 -13.49 -3.72
N GLY A 68 -2.39 -13.70 -3.31
CA GLY A 68 -2.78 -13.80 -1.91
C GLY A 68 -2.44 -12.55 -1.10
N CYS A 69 -1.57 -12.67 -0.09
CA CYS A 69 -1.16 -11.52 0.74
C CYS A 69 -0.60 -10.36 -0.10
N GLU A 70 0.19 -10.67 -1.11
CA GLU A 70 0.86 -9.67 -1.96
C GLU A 70 -0.10 -8.95 -2.93
N ALA A 71 -1.32 -9.45 -3.13
CA ALA A 71 -2.35 -8.73 -3.89
C ALA A 71 -2.70 -7.38 -3.24
N CYS A 72 -2.65 -7.32 -1.92
CA CYS A 72 -2.92 -6.09 -1.16
C CYS A 72 -1.64 -5.39 -0.71
N HIS A 73 -0.69 -6.14 -0.16
CA HIS A 73 0.53 -5.60 0.46
C HIS A 73 1.63 -5.26 -0.55
N GLY A 74 1.54 -5.74 -1.79
CA GLY A 74 2.57 -5.56 -2.82
C GLY A 74 3.70 -6.59 -2.71
N PRO A 75 4.73 -6.50 -3.59
CA PRO A 75 5.82 -7.47 -3.68
C PRO A 75 6.67 -7.50 -2.40
N GLY A 76 6.79 -8.67 -1.79
CA GLY A 76 7.36 -8.86 -0.46
C GLY A 76 8.83 -9.25 -0.40
N SER A 77 9.56 -9.33 -1.52
CA SER A 77 10.94 -9.86 -1.50
C SER A 77 11.89 -9.10 -0.59
N LEU A 78 11.86 -7.77 -0.61
CA LEU A 78 12.75 -6.94 0.20
C LEU A 78 12.43 -7.05 1.69
N HIS A 79 11.14 -7.12 2.04
CA HIS A 79 10.70 -7.36 3.40
C HIS A 79 11.14 -8.74 3.89
N ALA A 80 10.89 -9.80 3.11
CA ALA A 80 11.21 -11.17 3.48
C ALA A 80 12.73 -11.41 3.65
N GLN A 81 13.56 -10.75 2.87
CA GLN A 81 15.03 -10.87 2.97
C GLN A 81 15.58 -10.30 4.29
N ARG A 82 14.96 -9.25 4.80
CA ARG A 82 15.45 -8.55 5.99
C ARG A 82 14.81 -9.01 7.29
N GLY A 83 13.63 -9.60 7.23
CA GLY A 83 12.99 -10.38 8.30
C GLY A 83 12.72 -9.64 9.62
N ASN A 84 12.58 -8.29 9.62
CA ASN A 84 12.31 -7.55 10.85
C ASN A 84 11.29 -6.40 10.63
N GLU A 85 10.74 -5.88 11.73
CA GLU A 85 9.75 -4.82 11.73
C GLU A 85 10.19 -3.51 11.07
N LYS A 86 11.51 -3.25 11.01
CA LYS A 86 12.08 -2.01 10.44
C LYS A 86 11.93 -1.94 8.92
N ASN A 87 11.46 -3.00 8.26
CA ASN A 87 11.28 -3.06 6.82
C ASN A 87 9.83 -2.90 6.39
N ARG A 88 9.00 -2.29 7.22
CA ARG A 88 7.60 -1.97 6.89
C ARG A 88 7.46 -1.09 5.67
N GLU A 89 8.42 -0.20 5.42
CA GLU A 89 8.46 0.71 4.28
C GLU A 89 8.48 0.01 2.92
N TYR A 90 8.83 -1.28 2.88
CA TYR A 90 8.85 -2.07 1.65
C TYR A 90 7.52 -2.75 1.32
N LEU A 91 6.52 -2.58 2.17
CA LEU A 91 5.19 -3.14 1.97
C LEU A 91 4.13 -2.05 2.16
N ARG A 92 3.00 -2.21 1.50
CA ARG A 92 1.80 -1.41 1.76
C ARG A 92 1.16 -1.86 3.06
N GLY A 93 1.07 -0.96 4.01
CA GLY A 93 0.29 -1.15 5.23
C GLY A 93 -1.10 -0.53 5.12
N PHE A 94 -1.99 -0.91 6.03
CA PHE A 94 -3.39 -0.50 6.02
C PHE A 94 -3.82 0.10 7.36
N THR A 95 -2.87 0.56 8.15
CA THR A 95 -3.11 1.34 9.37
C THR A 95 -2.37 2.66 9.29
N ARG A 96 -2.81 3.65 10.06
CA ARG A 96 -2.17 4.97 10.08
C ARG A 96 -0.73 4.91 10.58
N GLU A 97 -0.45 4.02 11.53
CA GLU A 97 0.88 3.80 12.12
C GLU A 97 1.88 3.20 11.13
N TRP A 98 1.39 2.58 10.06
CA TRP A 98 2.25 2.01 9.03
C TRP A 98 2.87 3.08 8.13
N GLY A 99 2.21 4.23 7.99
CA GLY A 99 2.71 5.37 7.23
C GLY A 99 2.46 5.31 5.71
N THR A 100 1.79 4.28 5.20
CA THR A 100 1.38 4.24 3.79
C THR A 100 0.33 5.33 3.53
N PRO A 101 0.50 6.20 2.52
CA PRO A 101 -0.49 7.21 2.17
C PRO A 101 -1.88 6.60 1.90
N VAL A 102 -2.94 7.29 2.34
CA VAL A 102 -4.32 6.81 2.21
C VAL A 102 -4.69 6.51 0.75
N GLU A 103 -4.21 7.33 -0.17
CA GLU A 103 -4.43 7.15 -1.60
C GLU A 103 -3.88 5.81 -2.10
N GLU A 104 -2.69 5.41 -1.63
CA GLU A 104 -2.07 4.13 -1.98
C GLU A 104 -2.77 2.94 -1.31
N GLN A 105 -3.28 3.12 -0.09
CA GLN A 105 -4.11 2.12 0.57
C GLN A 105 -5.40 1.90 -0.22
N ASN A 106 -6.13 2.97 -0.53
CA ASN A 106 -7.40 2.91 -1.25
C ASN A 106 -7.23 2.38 -2.68
N LYS A 107 -6.14 2.74 -3.37
CA LYS A 107 -5.82 2.24 -4.69
C LYS A 107 -5.72 0.71 -4.73
N ALA A 108 -5.16 0.08 -3.68
CA ALA A 108 -5.13 -1.38 -3.60
C ALA A 108 -6.54 -1.98 -3.55
N CYS A 109 -7.46 -1.39 -2.80
CA CYS A 109 -8.85 -1.83 -2.74
C CYS A 109 -9.58 -1.57 -4.07
N MET A 110 -9.41 -0.36 -4.59
CA MET A 110 -10.06 0.09 -5.82
C MET A 110 -9.55 -0.63 -7.08
N SER A 111 -8.43 -1.33 -7.04
CA SER A 111 -7.97 -2.16 -8.16
C SER A 111 -8.98 -3.27 -8.53
N CYS A 112 -9.79 -3.70 -7.56
CA CYS A 112 -10.84 -4.70 -7.74
C CYS A 112 -12.24 -4.14 -7.45
N HIS A 113 -12.37 -3.24 -6.48
CA HIS A 113 -13.65 -2.69 -6.01
C HIS A 113 -14.06 -1.41 -6.75
N GLN A 114 -14.28 -1.49 -8.08
CA GLN A 114 -14.64 -0.35 -8.92
C GLN A 114 -16.14 -0.23 -9.21
N GLY A 115 -16.94 -1.24 -8.86
CA GLY A 115 -18.36 -1.31 -9.23
C GLY A 115 -19.33 -1.00 -8.09
N GLY A 116 -20.63 -0.92 -8.43
CA GLY A 116 -21.70 -0.67 -7.48
C GLY A 116 -21.58 0.71 -6.81
N GLN A 117 -21.86 0.80 -5.52
CA GLN A 117 -21.82 2.07 -4.78
C GLN A 117 -20.42 2.71 -4.74
N ARG A 118 -19.35 1.94 -4.97
CA ARG A 118 -17.96 2.43 -4.98
C ARG A 118 -17.61 3.25 -6.23
N LEU A 119 -18.45 3.23 -7.25
CA LEU A 119 -18.34 4.14 -8.41
C LEU A 119 -18.29 5.62 -7.99
N HIS A 120 -18.90 5.96 -6.86
CA HIS A 120 -18.98 7.32 -6.33
C HIS A 120 -17.94 7.63 -5.27
N TRP A 121 -16.91 6.77 -5.11
CA TRP A 121 -15.85 7.01 -4.11
C TRP A 121 -15.03 8.25 -4.45
N SER A 122 -14.51 8.33 -5.69
CA SER A 122 -13.71 9.47 -6.12
C SER A 122 -14.53 10.76 -6.07
N GLY A 123 -13.99 11.76 -5.37
CA GLY A 123 -14.65 13.05 -5.14
C GLY A 123 -15.72 13.02 -4.05
N SER A 124 -15.94 11.89 -3.37
CA SER A 124 -16.84 11.81 -2.22
C SER A 124 -16.30 12.56 -1.00
N ALA A 125 -17.15 12.79 0.01
CA ALA A 125 -16.73 13.35 1.27
C ALA A 125 -15.66 12.50 1.97
N HIS A 126 -15.71 11.17 1.86
CA HIS A 126 -14.70 10.27 2.40
C HIS A 126 -13.35 10.44 1.69
N ASP A 127 -13.35 10.49 0.36
CA ASP A 127 -12.15 10.70 -0.44
C ASP A 127 -11.50 12.05 -0.14
N GLY A 128 -12.31 13.13 -0.14
CA GLY A 128 -11.85 14.48 0.18
C GLY A 128 -11.30 14.62 1.61
N ASN A 129 -11.77 13.85 2.57
CA ASN A 129 -11.29 13.82 3.94
C ASN A 129 -10.22 12.74 4.22
N LYS A 130 -9.66 12.15 3.18
CA LYS A 130 -8.57 11.17 3.32
C LYS A 130 -8.96 9.98 4.22
N VAL A 131 -10.15 9.44 4.05
CA VAL A 131 -10.59 8.24 4.75
C VAL A 131 -10.07 7.01 4.03
N ALA A 132 -9.38 6.12 4.73
CA ALA A 132 -8.98 4.84 4.17
C ALA A 132 -10.14 3.83 4.21
N CYS A 133 -10.26 2.98 3.20
CA CYS A 133 -11.22 1.87 3.23
C CYS A 133 -11.01 1.01 4.47
N SER A 134 -9.76 0.83 4.89
CA SER A 134 -9.36 0.09 6.09
C SER A 134 -9.73 0.78 7.42
N ASP A 135 -10.08 2.06 7.43
CA ASP A 135 -10.57 2.74 8.64
C ASP A 135 -11.93 2.15 9.11
N CYS A 136 -12.68 1.53 8.19
CA CYS A 136 -13.97 0.91 8.48
C CYS A 136 -14.01 -0.59 8.14
N HIS A 137 -13.21 -1.08 7.20
CA HIS A 137 -13.23 -2.44 6.71
C HIS A 137 -11.97 -3.21 7.13
N ASN A 138 -12.12 -4.19 8.02
CA ASN A 138 -11.04 -5.09 8.36
C ASN A 138 -11.05 -6.32 7.44
N THR A 139 -10.16 -6.33 6.44
CA THR A 139 -10.04 -7.43 5.47
C THR A 139 -9.19 -8.60 5.97
N MET A 140 -8.50 -8.43 7.10
CA MET A 140 -7.66 -9.45 7.72
C MET A 140 -8.40 -10.31 8.76
N ALA A 141 -9.66 -9.99 9.07
CA ALA A 141 -10.46 -10.71 10.03
C ALA A 141 -11.86 -11.03 9.49
N ARG A 142 -12.50 -12.06 10.04
CA ARG A 142 -13.85 -12.50 9.66
C ARG A 142 -14.92 -11.42 9.84
N PHE A 143 -14.73 -10.57 10.83
CA PHE A 143 -15.67 -9.50 11.16
C PHE A 143 -14.96 -8.14 11.02
N SER A 144 -15.68 -7.16 10.50
CA SER A 144 -15.22 -5.77 10.53
C SER A 144 -15.30 -5.22 11.97
N ALA A 145 -14.58 -4.14 12.25
CA ALA A 145 -14.62 -3.47 13.55
C ALA A 145 -16.05 -3.06 13.97
N TRP A 146 -16.97 -2.95 13.02
CA TRP A 146 -18.39 -2.62 13.25
C TRP A 146 -19.29 -3.83 13.52
N GLN A 147 -18.75 -5.04 13.45
CA GLN A 147 -19.47 -6.29 13.66
C GLN A 147 -18.97 -7.06 14.91
N ALA A 148 -18.09 -6.44 15.67
CA ALA A 148 -17.53 -6.99 16.92
C ALA A 148 -18.29 -6.52 18.14
#